data_54d9bd00c28738bd4823e0cc903f91d2
#
_entry.id   54d9bd00c28738bd4823e0cc903f91d2
#
_cell.length_a   1.000
_cell.length_b   1.000
_cell.length_c   1.000
_cell.angle_alpha   90.00
_cell.angle_beta   90.00
_cell.angle_gamma   90.00
#
_symmetry.space_group_name_H-M   'P 1'
#
loop_
_entity.id
_entity.type
_entity.pdbx_description
1 polymer ?
#
loop_
_entity_poly.entity_id
_entity_poly.type
_entity_poly.pdbx_seq_one_letter_code
_entity_poly.pdbx_strand_id
1 'polypeptide(L)'
;MKKILFVLLGLFIALPCFSQSNLQTAATVNLTKTEAITVGQLRMEVQRMEKASGKTLSKNERLQVLDVIINERLVIQAAERDRIMVTENEVNQQMEQLRNVLAQQLGRKPTESEFAQAVMNESGLDVQTFKDQLRRQLIVQKYLMAKKGDLINSVKIPTEEDIASEYALLKGELVRPETIRCSMIQVAYGPDAASRSRAKALAESLVKEINNDPAKFDEVAQRSVAPNSGYQAGDAGYLPRNPEARNLVGQTFMDTAFSLKQGQVSKLIEGQQGFQIIKVTENYAGKQLELNDVLQLGTRITVRDYIGQGLLNQRQQAVLKQASEEIVKDLRSGKTFTVFENNINW
;
A
#
# COMPACT_ATOMS: atom_id res chain seq x y z
N MET A 1 -70.40 0.79 -45.21
CA MET A 1 -69.27 1.76 -45.34
C MET A 1 -68.96 2.32 -43.95
N LYS A 2 -67.98 1.75 -43.27
CA LYS A 2 -67.45 2.24 -41.97
C LYS A 2 -65.98 2.53 -42.15
N LYS A 3 -65.62 3.83 -42.08
CA LYS A 3 -64.23 4.32 -42.12
C LYS A 3 -63.60 4.04 -40.78
N ILE A 4 -62.51 3.25 -40.77
CA ILE A 4 -61.66 3.02 -39.59
C ILE A 4 -60.53 4.07 -39.68
N LEU A 5 -60.54 4.94 -38.67
CA LEU A 5 -59.53 5.97 -38.47
C LEU A 5 -58.36 5.36 -37.67
N PHE A 6 -57.19 5.19 -38.27
CA PHE A 6 -55.97 4.78 -37.61
C PHE A 6 -55.32 6.01 -36.90
N VAL A 7 -55.38 6.02 -35.59
CA VAL A 7 -54.61 6.96 -34.76
C VAL A 7 -53.23 6.37 -34.56
N LEU A 8 -52.21 6.93 -35.21
CA LEU A 8 -50.80 6.65 -34.98
C LEU A 8 -50.38 7.33 -33.69
N LEU A 9 -50.29 6.53 -32.60
CA LEU A 9 -49.71 6.99 -31.32
C LEU A 9 -48.20 6.92 -31.45
N GLY A 10 -47.55 8.08 -31.67
CA GLY A 10 -46.09 8.21 -31.69
C GLY A 10 -45.53 7.98 -30.28
N LEU A 11 -44.91 6.84 -30.11
CA LEU A 11 -44.16 6.51 -28.88
C LEU A 11 -42.80 7.28 -28.94
N PHE A 12 -42.75 8.43 -28.29
CA PHE A 12 -41.47 9.12 -28.04
C PHE A 12 -40.69 8.31 -27.01
N ILE A 13 -39.79 7.46 -27.47
CA ILE A 13 -38.79 6.83 -26.61
C ILE A 13 -37.81 7.93 -26.26
N ALA A 14 -37.94 8.50 -25.05
CA ALA A 14 -36.93 9.34 -24.46
C ALA A 14 -35.70 8.46 -24.16
N LEU A 15 -34.74 8.44 -25.10
CA LEU A 15 -33.42 7.87 -24.87
C LEU A 15 -32.77 8.65 -23.70
N PRO A 16 -32.18 7.97 -22.73
CA PRO A 16 -31.59 8.67 -21.59
C PRO A 16 -30.44 9.56 -22.05
N CYS A 17 -30.53 10.86 -21.80
CA CYS A 17 -29.52 11.90 -22.08
C CYS A 17 -28.16 11.71 -21.40
N PHE A 18 -27.90 10.59 -20.75
CA PHE A 18 -26.64 10.32 -20.04
C PHE A 18 -25.42 10.13 -20.98
N SER A 19 -25.63 9.77 -22.23
CA SER A 19 -24.54 9.56 -23.20
C SER A 19 -23.96 10.87 -23.75
N GLN A 20 -24.77 11.90 -23.95
CA GLN A 20 -24.32 13.16 -24.53
C GLN A 20 -23.49 14.02 -23.59
N SER A 21 -23.74 13.96 -22.26
CA SER A 21 -22.99 14.73 -21.28
C SER A 21 -21.53 14.30 -21.15
N ASN A 22 -21.23 13.02 -21.36
CA ASN A 22 -19.86 12.48 -21.29
C ASN A 22 -18.97 12.90 -22.46
N LEU A 23 -19.56 13.26 -23.61
CA LEU A 23 -18.85 13.74 -24.80
C LEU A 23 -18.58 15.25 -24.76
N GLN A 24 -19.22 15.99 -23.84
CA GLN A 24 -18.97 17.42 -23.68
C GLN A 24 -17.51 17.66 -23.30
N THR A 25 -16.97 18.76 -23.78
CA THR A 25 -15.60 19.16 -23.48
C THR A 25 -15.53 19.80 -22.09
N ALA A 26 -14.72 19.27 -21.19
CA ALA A 26 -14.42 19.86 -19.89
C ALA A 26 -13.30 20.90 -20.00
N ALA A 27 -12.29 20.61 -20.82
CA ALA A 27 -11.22 21.55 -21.16
C ALA A 27 -10.64 21.26 -22.55
N THR A 28 -9.96 22.24 -23.13
CA THR A 28 -9.08 22.04 -24.29
C THR A 28 -7.65 22.40 -23.92
N VAL A 29 -6.70 21.63 -24.41
CA VAL A 29 -5.26 21.90 -24.33
C VAL A 29 -4.76 22.19 -25.75
N ASN A 30 -3.95 23.24 -25.91
CA ASN A 30 -3.50 23.70 -27.23
C ASN A 30 -2.06 24.26 -27.15
N LEU A 31 -1.09 23.42 -26.82
CA LEU A 31 0.32 23.78 -26.83
C LEU A 31 0.94 23.59 -28.23
N THR A 32 0.76 22.41 -28.81
CA THR A 32 1.24 22.05 -30.15
C THR A 32 0.10 21.60 -31.07
N LYS A 33 -0.95 21.03 -30.48
CA LYS A 33 -2.17 20.58 -31.17
C LYS A 33 -3.37 20.78 -30.24
N THR A 34 -4.54 21.02 -30.80
CA THR A 34 -5.76 21.11 -29.99
C THR A 34 -6.21 19.71 -29.58
N GLU A 35 -6.30 19.46 -28.28
CA GLU A 35 -6.77 18.22 -27.68
C GLU A 35 -7.88 18.53 -26.68
N ALA A 36 -9.05 17.88 -26.85
CA ALA A 36 -10.16 18.03 -25.92
C ALA A 36 -10.05 17.01 -24.76
N ILE A 37 -10.27 17.48 -23.55
CA ILE A 37 -10.48 16.64 -22.36
C ILE A 37 -11.99 16.59 -22.17
N THR A 38 -12.58 15.40 -22.26
CA THR A 38 -14.03 15.24 -22.13
C THR A 38 -14.49 15.16 -20.69
N VAL A 39 -15.75 15.52 -20.44
CA VAL A 39 -16.41 15.33 -19.14
C VAL A 39 -16.39 13.87 -18.71
N GLY A 40 -16.50 12.92 -19.66
CA GLY A 40 -16.39 11.49 -19.38
C GLY A 40 -15.03 11.08 -18.83
N GLN A 41 -13.94 11.61 -19.42
CA GLN A 41 -12.59 11.37 -18.91
C GLN A 41 -12.40 11.94 -17.50
N LEU A 42 -12.87 13.17 -17.27
CA LEU A 42 -12.82 13.76 -15.93
C LEU A 42 -13.63 12.95 -14.90
N ARG A 43 -14.85 12.49 -15.27
CA ARG A 43 -15.68 11.66 -14.39
C ARG A 43 -15.00 10.35 -14.01
N MET A 44 -14.33 9.68 -14.93
CA MET A 44 -13.59 8.45 -14.61
C MET A 44 -12.51 8.69 -13.56
N GLU A 45 -11.73 9.77 -13.70
CA GLU A 45 -10.69 10.10 -12.73
C GLU A 45 -11.28 10.49 -11.36
N VAL A 46 -12.34 11.30 -11.35
CA VAL A 46 -13.07 11.68 -10.14
C VAL A 46 -13.61 10.44 -9.43
N GLN A 47 -14.30 9.54 -10.12
CA GLN A 47 -14.85 8.31 -9.54
C GLN A 47 -13.76 7.40 -8.96
N ARG A 48 -12.60 7.33 -9.61
CA ARG A 48 -11.46 6.57 -9.08
C ARG A 48 -10.95 7.16 -7.76
N MET A 49 -10.82 8.48 -7.68
CA MET A 49 -10.40 9.17 -6.46
C MET A 49 -11.45 9.06 -5.34
N GLU A 50 -12.74 9.20 -5.67
CA GLU A 50 -13.85 9.01 -4.72
C GLU A 50 -13.87 7.60 -4.15
N LYS A 51 -13.67 6.58 -4.99
CA LYS A 51 -13.57 5.18 -4.57
C LYS A 51 -12.38 4.95 -3.64
N ALA A 52 -11.23 5.54 -3.95
CA ALA A 52 -10.02 5.38 -3.15
C ALA A 52 -10.12 6.11 -1.80
N SER A 53 -10.75 7.30 -1.76
CA SER A 53 -10.87 8.12 -0.56
C SER A 53 -12.13 7.84 0.28
N GLY A 54 -13.12 7.15 -0.28
CA GLY A 54 -14.44 6.95 0.34
C GLY A 54 -15.28 8.23 0.45
N LYS A 55 -14.92 9.31 -0.26
CA LYS A 55 -15.58 10.62 -0.19
C LYS A 55 -15.98 11.12 -1.57
N THR A 56 -17.13 11.75 -1.68
CA THR A 56 -17.56 12.45 -2.90
C THR A 56 -16.81 13.78 -3.02
N LEU A 57 -16.25 14.06 -4.21
CA LEU A 57 -15.52 15.29 -4.47
C LEU A 57 -16.47 16.47 -4.76
N SER A 58 -16.19 17.60 -4.14
CA SER A 58 -16.83 18.88 -4.42
C SER A 58 -16.49 19.38 -5.83
N LYS A 59 -17.22 20.38 -6.34
CA LYS A 59 -16.90 21.00 -7.65
C LYS A 59 -15.47 21.53 -7.69
N ASN A 60 -14.98 22.17 -6.64
CA ASN A 60 -13.63 22.71 -6.59
C ASN A 60 -12.58 21.59 -6.66
N GLU A 61 -12.80 20.49 -5.97
CA GLU A 61 -11.90 19.33 -6.04
C GLU A 61 -11.92 18.67 -7.42
N ARG A 62 -13.07 18.61 -8.11
CA ARG A 62 -13.16 18.16 -9.50
C ARG A 62 -12.39 19.06 -10.47
N LEU A 63 -12.43 20.38 -10.26
CA LEU A 63 -11.62 21.34 -10.99
C LEU A 63 -10.13 21.12 -10.74
N GLN A 64 -9.71 20.79 -9.52
CA GLN A 64 -8.32 20.40 -9.24
C GLN A 64 -7.91 19.11 -9.98
N VAL A 65 -8.80 18.10 -10.02
CA VAL A 65 -8.56 16.89 -10.83
C VAL A 65 -8.39 17.25 -12.31
N LEU A 66 -9.26 18.13 -12.84
CA LEU A 66 -9.14 18.59 -14.22
C LEU A 66 -7.82 19.33 -14.46
N ASP A 67 -7.37 20.14 -13.53
CA ASP A 67 -6.09 20.84 -13.62
C ASP A 67 -4.90 19.85 -13.71
N VAL A 68 -4.94 18.74 -12.96
CA VAL A 68 -3.93 17.67 -13.06
C VAL A 68 -3.93 17.06 -14.46
N ILE A 69 -5.11 16.78 -15.02
CA ILE A 69 -5.23 16.23 -16.39
C ILE A 69 -4.71 17.22 -17.44
N ILE A 70 -5.06 18.53 -17.31
CA ILE A 70 -4.56 19.58 -18.19
C ILE A 70 -3.01 19.63 -18.14
N ASN A 71 -2.43 19.64 -16.95
CA ASN A 71 -0.97 19.68 -16.77
C ASN A 71 -0.29 18.46 -17.39
N GLU A 72 -0.84 17.25 -17.21
CA GLU A 72 -0.34 16.04 -17.86
C GLU A 72 -0.35 16.18 -19.39
N ARG A 73 -1.46 16.67 -19.97
CA ARG A 73 -1.57 16.86 -21.43
C ARG A 73 -0.59 17.91 -21.97
N LEU A 74 -0.42 19.02 -21.25
CA LEU A 74 0.57 20.04 -21.59
C LEU A 74 1.98 19.45 -21.61
N VAL A 75 2.35 18.68 -20.60
CA VAL A 75 3.67 18.03 -20.52
C VAL A 75 3.84 17.01 -21.65
N ILE A 76 2.84 16.22 -21.95
CA ILE A 76 2.89 15.23 -23.06
C ILE A 76 3.09 15.94 -24.40
N GLN A 77 2.33 17.02 -24.68
CA GLN A 77 2.50 17.78 -25.92
C GLN A 77 3.88 18.47 -25.98
N ALA A 78 4.38 18.94 -24.85
CA ALA A 78 5.73 19.49 -24.78
C ALA A 78 6.81 18.42 -25.02
N ALA A 79 6.63 17.22 -24.48
CA ALA A 79 7.53 16.09 -24.73
C ALA A 79 7.53 15.68 -26.21
N GLU A 80 6.36 15.62 -26.86
CA GLU A 80 6.23 15.37 -28.29
C GLU A 80 6.98 16.43 -29.13
N ARG A 81 6.78 17.73 -28.81
CA ARG A 81 7.49 18.85 -29.44
C ARG A 81 9.00 18.73 -29.32
N ASP A 82 9.46 18.34 -28.15
CA ASP A 82 10.88 18.23 -27.81
C ASP A 82 11.47 16.85 -28.16
N ARG A 83 10.70 15.99 -28.86
CA ARG A 83 11.06 14.62 -29.29
C ARG A 83 11.48 13.70 -28.14
N ILE A 84 10.94 13.93 -26.95
CA ILE A 84 11.11 13.05 -25.80
C ILE A 84 10.03 11.99 -25.85
N MET A 85 10.43 10.77 -26.19
CA MET A 85 9.51 9.65 -26.44
C MET A 85 9.79 8.50 -25.47
N VAL A 86 8.75 7.70 -25.22
CA VAL A 86 8.83 6.42 -24.50
C VAL A 86 8.56 5.31 -25.50
N THR A 87 9.48 4.38 -25.59
CA THR A 87 9.37 3.22 -26.46
C THR A 87 8.47 2.15 -25.86
N GLU A 88 7.93 1.29 -26.71
CA GLU A 88 7.13 0.14 -26.28
C GLU A 88 7.95 -0.80 -25.36
N ASN A 89 9.24 -0.94 -25.64
CA ASN A 89 10.13 -1.76 -24.82
C ASN A 89 10.25 -1.23 -23.38
N GLU A 90 10.36 0.10 -23.19
CA GLU A 90 10.41 0.70 -21.85
C GLU A 90 9.11 0.46 -21.07
N VAL A 91 7.97 0.58 -21.74
CA VAL A 91 6.67 0.28 -21.10
C VAL A 91 6.59 -1.20 -20.73
N ASN A 92 7.00 -2.10 -21.62
CA ASN A 92 6.99 -3.53 -21.35
C ASN A 92 7.95 -3.91 -20.21
N GLN A 93 9.12 -3.28 -20.13
CA GLN A 93 10.04 -3.48 -18.99
C GLN A 93 9.39 -3.11 -17.66
N GLN A 94 8.67 -2.00 -17.58
CA GLN A 94 7.95 -1.62 -16.36
C GLN A 94 6.82 -2.61 -16.03
N MET A 95 6.08 -3.07 -17.04
CA MET A 95 5.06 -4.11 -16.85
C MET A 95 5.66 -5.41 -16.32
N GLU A 96 6.83 -5.81 -16.83
CA GLU A 96 7.54 -7.01 -16.32
C GLU A 96 8.08 -6.81 -14.90
N GLN A 97 8.53 -5.62 -14.52
CA GLN A 97 8.89 -5.33 -13.13
C GLN A 97 7.71 -5.51 -12.18
N LEU A 98 6.51 -5.00 -12.52
CA LEU A 98 5.30 -5.22 -11.74
C LEU A 98 4.93 -6.70 -11.66
N ARG A 99 5.07 -7.45 -12.77
CA ARG A 99 4.85 -8.89 -12.81
C ARG A 99 5.82 -9.65 -11.89
N ASN A 100 7.08 -9.22 -11.83
CA ASN A 100 8.09 -9.81 -10.97
C ASN A 100 7.80 -9.54 -9.47
N VAL A 101 7.31 -8.35 -9.12
CA VAL A 101 6.87 -8.05 -7.75
C VAL A 101 5.72 -8.98 -7.34
N LEU A 102 4.74 -9.16 -8.21
CA LEU A 102 3.63 -10.10 -7.96
C LEU A 102 4.14 -11.56 -7.86
N ALA A 103 5.12 -11.95 -8.69
CA ALA A 103 5.73 -13.28 -8.64
C ALA A 103 6.42 -13.56 -7.30
N GLN A 104 7.10 -12.56 -6.73
CA GLN A 104 7.72 -12.67 -5.39
C GLN A 104 6.65 -12.88 -4.30
N GLN A 105 5.52 -12.17 -4.37
CA GLN A 105 4.41 -12.34 -3.42
C GLN A 105 3.76 -13.73 -3.52
N LEU A 106 3.62 -14.26 -4.74
CA LEU A 106 3.01 -15.57 -4.99
C LEU A 106 3.97 -16.74 -4.80
N GLY A 107 5.28 -16.48 -4.72
CA GLY A 107 6.32 -17.52 -4.74
C GLY A 107 6.46 -18.25 -6.10
N ARG A 108 5.79 -17.76 -7.16
CA ARG A 108 5.81 -18.31 -8.52
C ARG A 108 5.44 -17.25 -9.56
N LYS A 109 5.73 -17.51 -10.83
CA LYS A 109 5.30 -16.62 -11.91
C LYS A 109 3.76 -16.58 -12.00
N PRO A 110 3.13 -15.38 -12.00
CA PRO A 110 1.69 -15.24 -12.19
C PRO A 110 1.26 -15.62 -13.61
N THR A 111 0.07 -16.17 -13.76
CA THR A 111 -0.59 -16.30 -15.06
C THR A 111 -1.05 -14.94 -15.57
N GLU A 112 -1.39 -14.84 -16.86
CA GLU A 112 -1.93 -13.60 -17.45
C GLU A 112 -3.22 -13.15 -16.74
N SER A 113 -4.10 -14.10 -16.38
CA SER A 113 -5.35 -13.81 -15.67
C SER A 113 -5.10 -13.27 -14.25
N GLU A 114 -4.16 -13.87 -13.52
CA GLU A 114 -3.78 -13.40 -12.18
C GLU A 114 -3.15 -12.01 -12.22
N PHE A 115 -2.30 -11.76 -13.21
CA PHE A 115 -1.73 -10.44 -13.40
C PHE A 115 -2.79 -9.40 -13.78
N ALA A 116 -3.70 -9.72 -14.70
CA ALA A 116 -4.81 -8.84 -15.08
C ALA A 116 -5.73 -8.53 -13.88
N GLN A 117 -6.02 -9.53 -13.05
CA GLN A 117 -6.82 -9.35 -11.84
C GLN A 117 -6.10 -8.47 -10.81
N ALA A 118 -4.78 -8.63 -10.62
CA ALA A 118 -3.99 -7.80 -9.74
C ALA A 118 -3.98 -6.34 -10.21
N VAL A 119 -3.77 -6.09 -11.52
CA VAL A 119 -3.85 -4.74 -12.10
C VAL A 119 -5.23 -4.13 -11.88
N MET A 120 -6.31 -4.89 -12.13
CA MET A 120 -7.68 -4.41 -11.91
C MET A 120 -7.95 -4.09 -10.44
N ASN A 121 -7.51 -4.94 -9.52
CA ASN A 121 -7.72 -4.73 -8.08
C ASN A 121 -7.00 -3.48 -7.56
N GLU A 122 -5.75 -3.27 -8.01
CA GLU A 122 -4.91 -2.16 -7.54
C GLU A 122 -5.25 -0.82 -8.21
N SER A 123 -5.46 -0.83 -9.53
CA SER A 123 -5.64 0.40 -10.31
C SER A 123 -7.09 0.70 -10.71
N GLY A 124 -7.97 -0.30 -10.68
CA GLY A 124 -9.32 -0.21 -11.23
C GLY A 124 -9.37 -0.19 -12.76
N LEU A 125 -8.26 -0.51 -13.46
CA LEU A 125 -8.13 -0.45 -14.91
C LEU A 125 -7.87 -1.85 -15.48
N ASP A 126 -8.33 -2.05 -16.73
CA ASP A 126 -7.84 -3.19 -17.50
C ASP A 126 -6.36 -3.00 -17.89
N VAL A 127 -5.69 -4.11 -18.27
CA VAL A 127 -4.24 -4.12 -18.54
C VAL A 127 -3.84 -3.15 -19.65
N GLN A 128 -4.67 -3.00 -20.69
CA GLN A 128 -4.35 -2.11 -21.81
C GLN A 128 -4.45 -0.64 -21.40
N THR A 129 -5.52 -0.26 -20.72
CA THR A 129 -5.71 1.09 -20.19
C THR A 129 -4.62 1.44 -19.16
N PHE A 130 -4.26 0.49 -18.31
CA PHE A 130 -3.15 0.64 -17.35
C PHE A 130 -1.82 0.85 -18.08
N LYS A 131 -1.53 0.08 -19.13
CA LYS A 131 -0.33 0.23 -19.95
C LYS A 131 -0.24 1.60 -20.60
N ASP A 132 -1.36 2.13 -21.10
CA ASP A 132 -1.42 3.46 -21.68
C ASP A 132 -1.23 4.56 -20.63
N GLN A 133 -1.76 4.39 -19.43
CA GLN A 133 -1.49 5.28 -18.30
C GLN A 133 -0.02 5.24 -17.90
N LEU A 134 0.57 4.06 -17.79
CA LEU A 134 2.00 3.88 -17.49
C LEU A 134 2.88 4.58 -18.54
N ARG A 135 2.54 4.47 -19.84
CA ARG A 135 3.26 5.19 -20.89
C ARG A 135 3.22 6.70 -20.68
N ARG A 136 2.06 7.27 -20.35
CA ARG A 136 1.94 8.71 -20.06
C ARG A 136 2.80 9.11 -18.86
N GLN A 137 2.77 8.34 -17.78
CA GLN A 137 3.60 8.59 -16.61
C GLN A 137 5.10 8.57 -16.95
N LEU A 138 5.54 7.59 -17.74
CA LEU A 138 6.94 7.51 -18.19
C LEU A 138 7.33 8.70 -19.09
N ILE A 139 6.43 9.20 -19.95
CA ILE A 139 6.68 10.42 -20.75
C ILE A 139 6.87 11.61 -19.83
N VAL A 140 5.98 11.81 -18.85
CA VAL A 140 6.07 12.91 -17.88
C VAL A 140 7.38 12.83 -17.09
N GLN A 141 7.74 11.65 -16.61
CA GLN A 141 8.97 11.44 -15.86
C GLN A 141 10.22 11.73 -16.72
N LYS A 142 10.27 11.24 -17.95
CA LYS A 142 11.37 11.52 -18.89
C LYS A 142 11.49 13.01 -19.21
N TYR A 143 10.35 13.67 -19.41
CA TYR A 143 10.33 15.10 -19.68
C TYR A 143 10.85 15.89 -18.49
N LEU A 144 10.39 15.55 -17.28
CA LEU A 144 10.85 16.15 -16.03
C LEU A 144 12.37 16.02 -15.87
N MET A 145 12.90 14.81 -16.07
CA MET A 145 14.34 14.53 -16.00
C MET A 145 15.13 15.29 -17.08
N ALA A 146 14.61 15.36 -18.30
CA ALA A 146 15.28 16.06 -19.39
C ALA A 146 15.33 17.58 -19.19
N LYS A 147 14.31 18.17 -18.54
CA LYS A 147 14.21 19.62 -18.35
C LYS A 147 14.77 20.12 -17.00
N LYS A 148 14.69 19.30 -15.98
CA LYS A 148 15.04 19.65 -14.59
C LYS A 148 15.97 18.61 -13.92
N GLY A 149 16.68 17.82 -14.73
CA GLY A 149 17.59 16.79 -14.22
C GLY A 149 18.63 17.32 -13.25
N ASP A 150 19.22 18.48 -13.55
CA ASP A 150 20.22 19.11 -12.67
C ASP A 150 19.62 19.46 -11.30
N LEU A 151 18.40 20.02 -11.28
CA LEU A 151 17.67 20.33 -10.04
C LEU A 151 17.36 19.04 -9.28
N ILE A 152 16.82 18.03 -9.96
CA ILE A 152 16.45 16.75 -9.35
C ILE A 152 17.67 16.04 -8.77
N ASN A 153 18.80 16.06 -9.48
CA ASN A 153 20.05 15.45 -9.04
C ASN A 153 20.80 16.29 -7.98
N SER A 154 20.37 17.52 -7.71
CA SER A 154 20.98 18.40 -6.70
C SER A 154 20.51 18.12 -5.27
N VAL A 155 19.65 17.12 -5.06
CA VAL A 155 19.14 16.73 -3.73
C VAL A 155 20.31 16.38 -2.81
N LYS A 156 20.47 17.15 -1.74
CA LYS A 156 21.53 16.91 -0.75
C LYS A 156 21.13 15.78 0.18
N ILE A 157 22.08 14.88 0.40
CA ILE A 157 21.97 13.84 1.43
C ILE A 157 21.86 14.54 2.79
N PRO A 158 20.97 14.10 3.69
CA PRO A 158 20.88 14.65 5.04
C PRO A 158 22.22 14.56 5.78
N THR A 159 22.59 15.66 6.42
CA THR A 159 23.79 15.71 7.27
C THR A 159 23.51 15.14 8.65
N GLU A 160 24.56 14.88 9.42
CA GLU A 160 24.42 14.46 10.83
C GLU A 160 23.66 15.50 11.68
N GLU A 161 23.81 16.78 11.37
CA GLU A 161 23.09 17.87 12.02
C GLU A 161 21.60 17.87 11.69
N ASP A 162 21.25 17.61 10.41
CA ASP A 162 19.84 17.42 9.99
C ASP A 162 19.20 16.25 10.76
N ILE A 163 19.90 15.11 10.82
CA ILE A 163 19.43 13.90 11.50
C ILE A 163 19.27 14.14 13.00
N ALA A 164 20.24 14.82 13.63
CA ALA A 164 20.16 15.13 15.06
C ALA A 164 19.01 16.10 15.39
N SER A 165 18.77 17.08 14.50
CA SER A 165 17.68 18.04 14.63
C SER A 165 16.32 17.35 14.52
N GLU A 166 16.15 16.49 13.52
CA GLU A 166 14.91 15.71 13.33
C GLU A 166 14.69 14.70 14.48
N TYR A 167 15.76 14.04 14.93
CA TYR A 167 15.70 13.16 16.11
C TYR A 167 15.20 13.92 17.34
N ALA A 168 15.65 15.14 17.59
CA ALA A 168 15.20 15.94 18.72
C ALA A 168 13.68 16.19 18.69
N LEU A 169 13.10 16.36 17.49
CA LEU A 169 11.66 16.54 17.30
C LEU A 169 10.89 15.23 17.54
N LEU A 170 11.42 14.11 17.03
CA LEU A 170 10.77 12.79 17.08
C LEU A 170 11.05 12.01 18.36
N LYS A 171 11.99 12.47 19.20
CA LYS A 171 12.48 11.74 20.37
C LYS A 171 11.36 11.20 21.26
N GLY A 172 10.30 11.99 21.48
CA GLY A 172 9.17 11.56 22.31
C GLY A 172 8.39 10.35 21.78
N GLU A 173 8.41 10.15 20.46
CA GLU A 173 7.71 9.06 19.78
C GLU A 173 8.60 7.83 19.56
N LEU A 174 9.92 8.01 19.62
CA LEU A 174 10.91 6.94 19.40
C LEU A 174 11.12 6.12 20.68
N VAL A 175 10.08 5.45 21.13
CA VAL A 175 10.06 4.61 22.32
C VAL A 175 9.84 3.16 21.94
N ARG A 176 10.73 2.28 22.36
CA ARG A 176 10.49 0.85 22.29
C ARG A 176 9.80 0.39 23.56
N PRO A 177 8.60 -0.19 23.49
CA PRO A 177 7.97 -0.81 24.65
C PRO A 177 8.78 -2.01 25.15
N GLU A 178 8.51 -2.45 26.38
CA GLU A 178 8.99 -3.75 26.87
C GLU A 178 8.64 -4.82 25.81
N THR A 179 9.59 -5.64 25.41
CA THR A 179 9.44 -6.59 24.30
C THR A 179 10.10 -7.91 24.69
N ILE A 180 9.43 -9.00 24.42
CA ILE A 180 10.00 -10.33 24.55
C ILE A 180 10.10 -10.99 23.17
N ARG A 181 10.99 -11.98 23.06
CA ARG A 181 10.96 -12.96 21.98
C ARG A 181 10.57 -14.30 22.58
N CYS A 182 9.71 -15.03 21.93
CA CYS A 182 9.30 -16.32 22.41
C CYS A 182 9.22 -17.37 21.32
N SER A 183 9.50 -18.62 21.69
CA SER A 183 9.11 -19.80 20.92
C SER A 183 7.78 -20.29 21.45
N MET A 184 6.95 -20.84 20.54
CA MET A 184 5.59 -21.25 20.84
C MET A 184 5.33 -22.66 20.31
N ILE A 185 4.66 -23.46 21.13
CA ILE A 185 4.00 -24.69 20.71
C ILE A 185 2.50 -24.41 20.68
N GLN A 186 1.83 -24.69 19.57
CA GLN A 186 0.41 -24.45 19.38
C GLN A 186 -0.32 -25.74 18.98
N VAL A 187 -1.36 -26.04 19.71
CA VAL A 187 -2.34 -27.11 19.40
C VAL A 187 -3.62 -26.43 18.97
N ALA A 188 -3.89 -26.41 17.66
CA ALA A 188 -5.05 -25.72 17.11
C ALA A 188 -6.38 -26.36 17.55
N TYR A 189 -7.42 -25.54 17.66
CA TYR A 189 -8.77 -26.06 17.84
C TYR A 189 -9.24 -26.78 16.58
N GLY A 190 -9.94 -27.92 16.78
CA GLY A 190 -10.70 -28.50 15.69
C GLY A 190 -12.10 -27.87 15.57
N PRO A 191 -12.85 -28.25 14.52
CA PRO A 191 -14.13 -27.61 14.19
C PRO A 191 -15.27 -27.90 15.15
N ASP A 192 -15.15 -28.93 16.00
CA ASP A 192 -16.20 -29.40 16.93
C ASP A 192 -15.71 -29.59 18.36
N ALA A 193 -16.62 -29.76 19.30
CA ALA A 193 -16.33 -29.92 20.72
C ALA A 193 -15.44 -31.13 21.03
N ALA A 194 -15.62 -32.24 20.30
CA ALA A 194 -14.84 -33.46 20.51
C ALA A 194 -13.38 -33.25 20.07
N SER A 195 -13.14 -32.59 18.94
CA SER A 195 -11.79 -32.25 18.47
C SER A 195 -11.12 -31.22 19.39
N ARG A 196 -11.87 -30.24 19.93
CA ARG A 196 -11.34 -29.31 20.93
C ARG A 196 -10.92 -30.04 22.22
N SER A 197 -11.71 -31.03 22.67
CA SER A 197 -11.34 -31.85 23.84
C SER A 197 -10.10 -32.69 23.59
N ARG A 198 -9.93 -33.26 22.39
CA ARG A 198 -8.68 -33.94 22.00
C ARG A 198 -7.48 -33.00 21.96
N ALA A 199 -7.65 -31.81 21.39
CA ALA A 199 -6.61 -30.79 21.36
C ALA A 199 -6.18 -30.38 22.79
N LYS A 200 -7.16 -30.23 23.71
CA LYS A 200 -6.89 -29.96 25.11
C LYS A 200 -6.08 -31.07 25.76
N ALA A 201 -6.51 -32.31 25.61
CA ALA A 201 -5.81 -33.47 26.17
C ALA A 201 -4.37 -33.60 25.64
N LEU A 202 -4.17 -33.35 24.33
CA LEU A 202 -2.83 -33.32 23.74
C LEU A 202 -1.99 -32.18 24.36
N ALA A 203 -2.51 -30.97 24.42
CA ALA A 203 -1.80 -29.83 24.98
C ALA A 203 -1.43 -30.03 26.46
N GLU A 204 -2.35 -30.59 27.26
CA GLU A 204 -2.08 -30.95 28.65
C GLU A 204 -0.99 -32.03 28.78
N SER A 205 -0.97 -33.01 27.87
CA SER A 205 0.08 -34.03 27.83
C SER A 205 1.46 -33.44 27.52
N LEU A 206 1.52 -32.47 26.59
CA LEU A 206 2.76 -31.75 26.23
C LEU A 206 3.25 -30.91 27.43
N VAL A 207 2.36 -30.19 28.12
CA VAL A 207 2.72 -29.45 29.34
C VAL A 207 3.29 -30.36 30.40
N LYS A 208 2.68 -31.53 30.62
CA LYS A 208 3.15 -32.51 31.60
C LYS A 208 4.52 -33.08 31.20
N GLU A 209 4.74 -33.36 29.92
CA GLU A 209 6.03 -33.85 29.43
C GLU A 209 7.12 -32.78 29.57
N ILE A 210 6.82 -31.54 29.22
CA ILE A 210 7.76 -30.41 29.31
C ILE A 210 8.09 -30.12 30.78
N ASN A 211 7.15 -30.21 31.68
CA ASN A 211 7.30 -30.05 33.13
C ASN A 211 8.13 -28.80 33.50
N ASN A 212 7.92 -27.66 32.86
CA ASN A 212 8.65 -26.40 32.99
C ASN A 212 10.16 -26.49 32.70
N ASP A 213 10.63 -27.55 32.06
CA ASP A 213 12.01 -27.69 31.62
C ASP A 213 12.21 -27.10 30.22
N PRO A 214 13.04 -26.04 30.06
CA PRO A 214 13.32 -25.43 28.77
C PRO A 214 13.93 -26.38 27.74
N ALA A 215 14.75 -27.36 28.17
CA ALA A 215 15.35 -28.35 27.27
C ALA A 215 14.28 -29.31 26.74
N LYS A 216 13.36 -29.74 27.59
CA LYS A 216 12.20 -30.56 27.19
C LYS A 216 11.27 -29.80 26.25
N PHE A 217 11.07 -28.49 26.44
CA PHE A 217 10.32 -27.67 25.49
C PHE A 217 10.94 -27.73 24.10
N ASP A 218 12.27 -27.59 24.00
CA ASP A 218 12.96 -27.63 22.71
C ASP A 218 12.87 -29.02 22.03
N GLU A 219 12.99 -30.10 22.79
CA GLU A 219 12.79 -31.46 22.30
C GLU A 219 11.36 -31.67 21.74
N VAL A 220 10.35 -31.21 22.46
CA VAL A 220 8.96 -31.27 22.04
C VAL A 220 8.73 -30.40 20.79
N ALA A 221 9.28 -29.17 20.78
CA ALA A 221 9.16 -28.29 19.64
C ALA A 221 9.76 -28.89 18.34
N GLN A 222 10.93 -29.52 18.44
CA GLN A 222 11.55 -30.21 17.30
C GLN A 222 10.69 -31.37 16.75
N ARG A 223 9.97 -32.08 17.58
CA ARG A 223 9.08 -33.18 17.16
C ARG A 223 7.83 -32.70 16.42
N SER A 224 7.51 -31.40 16.45
CA SER A 224 6.35 -30.85 15.74
C SER A 224 6.41 -31.02 14.22
N VAL A 225 7.60 -31.19 13.63
CA VAL A 225 7.81 -31.41 12.19
C VAL A 225 7.43 -32.83 11.75
N ALA A 226 7.25 -33.75 12.70
CA ALA A 226 6.85 -35.11 12.36
C ALA A 226 5.42 -35.17 11.78
N PRO A 227 5.17 -35.98 10.75
CA PRO A 227 3.81 -36.19 10.25
C PRO A 227 2.86 -36.60 11.38
N ASN A 228 1.69 -35.99 11.42
CA ASN A 228 0.65 -36.27 12.44
C ASN A 228 1.02 -35.98 13.90
N SER A 229 1.95 -35.06 14.16
CA SER A 229 2.27 -34.60 15.52
C SER A 229 1.05 -34.03 16.26
N GLY A 230 0.10 -33.44 15.50
CA GLY A 230 -1.10 -32.81 16.04
C GLY A 230 -0.86 -31.40 16.61
N TYR A 231 0.34 -30.87 16.52
CA TYR A 231 0.68 -29.52 16.95
C TYR A 231 1.78 -28.91 16.07
N GLN A 232 1.92 -27.59 16.14
CA GLN A 232 2.96 -26.83 15.48
C GLN A 232 3.84 -26.15 16.52
N ALA A 233 5.12 -25.97 16.20
CA ALA A 233 6.02 -25.22 17.04
C ALA A 233 6.99 -24.39 16.20
N GLY A 234 7.45 -23.26 16.75
CA GLY A 234 8.42 -22.40 16.10
C GLY A 234 8.68 -21.13 16.89
N ASP A 235 9.54 -20.30 16.31
CA ASP A 235 9.80 -18.95 16.80
C ASP A 235 8.57 -18.07 16.50
N ALA A 236 7.94 -17.56 17.54
CA ALA A 236 6.80 -16.64 17.41
C ALA A 236 7.25 -15.17 17.19
N GLY A 237 8.58 -14.92 17.22
CA GLY A 237 9.15 -13.61 16.99
C GLY A 237 9.09 -12.68 18.19
N TYR A 238 9.20 -11.39 17.91
CA TYR A 238 9.21 -10.34 18.92
C TYR A 238 7.78 -9.88 19.22
N LEU A 239 7.42 -9.87 20.50
CA LEU A 239 6.13 -9.44 21.01
C LEU A 239 6.32 -8.17 21.85
N PRO A 240 5.93 -6.99 21.35
CA PRO A 240 5.96 -5.75 22.13
C PRO A 240 4.78 -5.68 23.09
N ARG A 241 4.98 -5.08 24.27
CA ARG A 241 3.92 -4.83 25.24
C ARG A 241 3.13 -3.59 24.87
N ASN A 242 2.25 -3.73 23.89
CA ASN A 242 1.41 -2.65 23.39
C ASN A 242 -0.04 -3.11 23.11
N PRO A 243 -0.99 -2.20 22.90
CA PRO A 243 -2.40 -2.54 22.63
C PRO A 243 -2.58 -3.37 21.36
N GLU A 244 -1.81 -3.11 20.30
CA GLU A 244 -1.91 -3.79 19.01
C GLU A 244 -1.56 -5.27 19.15
N ALA A 245 -0.43 -5.56 19.80
CA ALA A 245 -0.02 -6.94 20.07
C ALA A 245 -1.02 -7.65 20.99
N ARG A 246 -1.57 -6.95 21.98
CA ARG A 246 -2.62 -7.49 22.86
C ARG A 246 -3.88 -7.89 22.09
N ASN A 247 -4.31 -7.05 21.14
CA ASN A 247 -5.47 -7.37 20.29
C ASN A 247 -5.21 -8.59 19.41
N LEU A 248 -3.97 -8.80 18.99
CA LEU A 248 -3.58 -9.92 18.14
C LEU A 248 -3.53 -11.25 18.91
N VAL A 249 -2.85 -11.28 20.07
CA VAL A 249 -2.58 -12.53 20.82
C VAL A 249 -3.54 -12.76 22.00
N GLY A 250 -4.25 -11.74 22.43
CA GLY A 250 -5.17 -11.77 23.57
C GLY A 250 -4.51 -11.42 24.91
N GLN A 251 -5.33 -10.94 25.87
CA GLN A 251 -4.87 -10.47 27.17
C GLN A 251 -4.17 -11.58 27.98
N THR A 252 -4.77 -12.77 28.05
CA THR A 252 -4.22 -13.90 28.83
C THR A 252 -2.83 -14.30 28.34
N PHE A 253 -2.64 -14.31 27.02
CA PHE A 253 -1.32 -14.58 26.43
C PHE A 253 -0.31 -13.50 26.84
N MET A 254 -0.66 -12.22 26.69
CA MET A 254 0.21 -11.11 27.06
C MET A 254 0.63 -11.16 28.53
N ASP A 255 -0.33 -11.33 29.44
CA ASP A 255 -0.05 -11.36 30.89
C ASP A 255 0.84 -12.54 31.25
N THR A 256 0.58 -13.71 30.66
CA THR A 256 1.43 -14.90 30.88
C THR A 256 2.82 -14.66 30.31
N ALA A 257 2.93 -14.21 29.07
CA ALA A 257 4.20 -14.04 28.38
C ALA A 257 5.14 -13.06 29.11
N PHE A 258 4.61 -11.92 29.55
CA PHE A 258 5.38 -10.89 30.26
C PHE A 258 5.58 -11.18 31.75
N SER A 259 4.94 -12.21 32.31
CA SER A 259 5.25 -12.70 33.68
C SER A 259 6.45 -13.64 33.71
N LEU A 260 6.86 -14.17 32.56
CA LEU A 260 7.97 -15.12 32.45
C LEU A 260 9.31 -14.40 32.34
N LYS A 261 10.32 -14.98 32.97
CA LYS A 261 11.72 -14.60 32.77
C LYS A 261 12.30 -15.31 31.54
N GLN A 262 13.38 -14.77 31.01
CA GLN A 262 14.12 -15.43 29.94
C GLN A 262 14.46 -16.88 30.30
N GLY A 263 14.22 -17.80 29.41
CA GLY A 263 14.40 -19.23 29.56
C GLY A 263 13.21 -19.95 30.21
N GLN A 264 12.25 -19.25 30.79
CA GLN A 264 11.09 -19.89 31.42
C GLN A 264 10.04 -20.33 30.42
N VAL A 265 9.35 -21.42 30.74
CA VAL A 265 8.24 -22.00 29.98
C VAL A 265 6.92 -21.71 30.71
N SER A 266 5.87 -21.42 29.95
CA SER A 266 4.54 -21.17 30.50
C SER A 266 3.83 -22.45 30.89
N LYS A 267 2.81 -22.27 31.72
CA LYS A 267 1.69 -23.23 31.79
C LYS A 267 0.88 -23.18 30.48
N LEU A 268 -0.13 -24.04 30.36
CA LEU A 268 -1.07 -24.03 29.26
C LEU A 268 -1.79 -22.67 29.17
N ILE A 269 -1.75 -22.07 28.01
CA ILE A 269 -2.50 -20.86 27.67
C ILE A 269 -3.62 -21.26 26.73
N GLU A 270 -4.84 -20.87 27.06
CA GLU A 270 -5.98 -21.01 26.16
C GLU A 270 -6.13 -19.73 25.34
N GLY A 271 -5.74 -19.82 24.06
CA GLY A 271 -5.78 -18.71 23.12
C GLY A 271 -7.05 -18.71 22.26
N GLN A 272 -7.12 -17.76 21.34
CA GLN A 272 -8.29 -17.63 20.44
C GLN A 272 -8.41 -18.79 19.45
N GLN A 273 -7.29 -19.33 18.96
CA GLN A 273 -7.24 -20.33 17.87
C GLN A 273 -6.76 -21.72 18.33
N GLY A 274 -6.40 -21.88 19.60
CA GLY A 274 -5.85 -23.11 20.11
C GLY A 274 -5.25 -22.97 21.51
N PHE A 275 -4.67 -24.06 21.99
CA PHE A 275 -3.90 -24.13 23.20
C PHE A 275 -2.42 -23.82 22.88
N GLN A 276 -1.77 -23.06 23.74
CA GLN A 276 -0.42 -22.57 23.52
C GLN A 276 0.46 -22.83 24.76
N ILE A 277 1.72 -23.15 24.50
CA ILE A 277 2.80 -23.20 25.50
C ILE A 277 3.92 -22.37 24.94
N ILE A 278 4.44 -21.43 25.71
CA ILE A 278 5.51 -20.53 25.24
C ILE A 278 6.75 -20.66 26.11
N LYS A 279 7.90 -20.44 25.49
CA LYS A 279 9.19 -20.23 26.15
C LYS A 279 9.73 -18.88 25.77
N VAL A 280 9.99 -18.00 26.76
CA VAL A 280 10.63 -16.70 26.51
C VAL A 280 12.11 -16.94 26.23
N THR A 281 12.56 -16.55 25.04
CA THR A 281 13.97 -16.73 24.61
C THR A 281 14.80 -15.48 24.83
N GLU A 282 14.18 -14.30 24.73
CA GLU A 282 14.84 -13.01 24.93
C GLU A 282 13.88 -12.04 25.64
N ASN A 283 14.45 -11.12 26.43
CA ASN A 283 13.68 -10.10 27.14
C ASN A 283 14.38 -8.74 27.00
N TYR A 284 13.64 -7.74 26.55
CA TYR A 284 14.11 -6.38 26.31
C TYR A 284 13.27 -5.40 27.12
N ALA A 285 13.91 -4.69 28.04
CA ALA A 285 13.27 -3.59 28.75
C ALA A 285 12.82 -2.50 27.78
N GLY A 286 11.70 -1.86 28.10
CA GLY A 286 11.26 -0.66 27.41
C GLY A 286 12.29 0.45 27.56
N LYS A 287 12.56 1.19 26.48
CA LYS A 287 13.48 2.32 26.54
C LYS A 287 13.18 3.36 25.46
N GLN A 288 13.62 4.59 25.72
CA GLN A 288 13.80 5.62 24.72
C GLN A 288 14.90 5.15 23.74
N LEU A 289 14.60 5.17 22.43
CA LEU A 289 15.57 4.80 21.42
C LEU A 289 16.50 5.97 21.11
N GLU A 290 17.79 5.70 21.05
CA GLU A 290 18.83 6.63 20.61
C GLU A 290 19.13 6.40 19.11
N LEU A 291 19.88 7.35 18.50
CA LEU A 291 20.18 7.31 17.04
C LEU A 291 20.80 5.99 16.57
N ASN A 292 21.63 5.37 17.38
CA ASN A 292 22.31 4.12 17.02
C ASN A 292 21.56 2.86 17.42
N ASP A 293 20.41 3.00 18.08
CA ASP A 293 19.57 1.86 18.39
C ASP A 293 18.86 1.35 17.14
N VAL A 294 18.66 0.03 17.05
CA VAL A 294 17.80 -0.54 16.04
C VAL A 294 16.35 -0.11 16.26
N LEU A 295 15.68 0.34 15.21
CA LEU A 295 14.29 0.80 15.28
C LEU A 295 13.34 -0.34 15.68
N GLN A 296 13.56 -1.52 15.10
CA GLN A 296 12.82 -2.74 15.43
C GLN A 296 13.79 -3.88 15.71
N LEU A 297 13.54 -4.63 16.78
CA LEU A 297 14.30 -5.83 17.11
C LEU A 297 14.20 -6.84 15.95
N GLY A 298 15.30 -7.53 15.67
CA GLY A 298 15.41 -8.45 14.55
C GLY A 298 15.73 -7.79 13.20
N THR A 299 15.81 -6.45 13.13
CA THR A 299 16.26 -5.71 11.94
C THR A 299 17.65 -5.10 12.15
N ARG A 300 18.23 -4.55 11.07
CA ARG A 300 19.51 -3.80 11.16
C ARG A 300 19.30 -2.29 10.98
N ILE A 301 18.07 -1.84 10.76
CA ILE A 301 17.75 -0.43 10.52
C ILE A 301 17.82 0.30 11.85
N THR A 302 18.72 1.26 11.96
CA THR A 302 18.83 2.12 13.14
C THR A 302 17.83 3.28 13.06
N VAL A 303 17.61 3.98 14.19
CA VAL A 303 16.85 5.23 14.23
C VAL A 303 17.47 6.26 13.30
N ARG A 304 18.81 6.34 13.26
CA ARG A 304 19.57 7.19 12.33
C ARG A 304 19.23 6.91 10.87
N ASP A 305 19.27 5.63 10.48
CA ASP A 305 18.96 5.22 9.10
C ASP A 305 17.52 5.57 8.72
N TYR A 306 16.58 5.32 9.63
CA TYR A 306 15.16 5.66 9.45
C TYR A 306 14.95 7.15 9.24
N ILE A 307 15.51 7.99 10.11
CA ILE A 307 15.41 9.45 10.01
C ILE A 307 16.11 9.95 8.75
N GLY A 308 17.33 9.49 8.48
CA GLY A 308 18.09 9.88 7.30
C GLY A 308 17.36 9.56 6.01
N GLN A 309 16.78 8.36 5.89
CA GLN A 309 15.99 7.97 4.73
C GLN A 309 14.69 8.79 4.62
N GLY A 310 14.03 9.07 5.74
CA GLY A 310 12.82 9.92 5.78
C GLY A 310 13.11 11.33 5.26
N LEU A 311 14.14 11.98 5.76
CA LEU A 311 14.58 13.30 5.33
C LEU A 311 15.00 13.32 3.85
N LEU A 312 15.73 12.31 3.38
CA LEU A 312 16.11 12.19 1.98
C LEU A 312 14.89 12.09 1.07
N ASN A 313 13.93 11.23 1.42
CA ASN A 313 12.68 11.06 0.68
C ASN A 313 11.90 12.39 0.64
N GLN A 314 11.80 13.09 1.76
CA GLN A 314 11.13 14.39 1.85
C GLN A 314 11.80 15.43 0.93
N ARG A 315 13.14 15.53 0.94
CA ARG A 315 13.90 16.42 0.06
C ARG A 315 13.69 16.07 -1.41
N GLN A 316 13.74 14.79 -1.77
CA GLN A 316 13.48 14.33 -3.14
C GLN A 316 12.07 14.70 -3.61
N GLN A 317 11.05 14.48 -2.77
CA GLN A 317 9.67 14.86 -3.10
C GLN A 317 9.51 16.38 -3.26
N ALA A 318 10.12 17.17 -2.38
CA ALA A 318 10.08 18.63 -2.46
C ALA A 318 10.70 19.13 -3.78
N VAL A 319 11.85 18.60 -4.16
CA VAL A 319 12.54 18.97 -5.42
C VAL A 319 11.74 18.51 -6.65
N LEU A 320 11.17 17.29 -6.64
CA LEU A 320 10.31 16.81 -7.73
C LEU A 320 9.07 17.68 -7.88
N LYS A 321 8.45 18.08 -6.77
CA LYS A 321 7.31 19.00 -6.76
C LYS A 321 7.72 20.35 -7.36
N GLN A 322 8.79 20.95 -6.87
CA GLN A 322 9.31 22.21 -7.41
C GLN A 322 9.58 22.13 -8.91
N ALA A 323 10.30 21.09 -9.36
CA ALA A 323 10.61 20.87 -10.77
C ALA A 323 9.34 20.76 -11.63
N SER A 324 8.33 20.06 -11.13
CA SER A 324 7.02 19.91 -11.79
C SER A 324 6.28 21.24 -11.85
N GLU A 325 6.22 22.00 -10.75
CA GLU A 325 5.55 23.30 -10.68
C GLU A 325 6.19 24.32 -11.64
N GLU A 326 7.52 24.37 -11.72
CA GLU A 326 8.23 25.24 -12.64
C GLU A 326 7.92 24.90 -14.11
N ILE A 327 7.95 23.62 -14.48
CA ILE A 327 7.58 23.17 -15.84
C ILE A 327 6.13 23.53 -16.17
N VAL A 328 5.21 23.23 -15.27
CA VAL A 328 3.79 23.53 -15.48
C VAL A 328 3.56 25.03 -15.59
N LYS A 329 4.19 25.83 -14.77
CA LYS A 329 4.13 27.30 -14.84
C LYS A 329 4.57 27.82 -16.21
N ASP A 330 5.69 27.31 -16.72
CA ASP A 330 6.21 27.70 -18.04
C ASP A 330 5.27 27.28 -19.16
N LEU A 331 4.74 26.06 -19.13
CA LEU A 331 3.80 25.55 -20.15
C LEU A 331 2.44 26.25 -20.12
N ARG A 332 2.02 26.77 -18.97
CA ARG A 332 0.78 27.55 -18.81
C ARG A 332 0.92 29.04 -19.10
N SER A 333 2.15 29.54 -19.34
CA SER A 333 2.42 30.98 -19.53
C SER A 333 1.74 31.61 -20.77
N GLY A 334 1.23 30.78 -21.71
CA GLY A 334 0.44 31.20 -22.85
C GLY A 334 -1.05 30.85 -22.73
N LYS A 335 -1.82 31.13 -23.79
CA LYS A 335 -3.21 30.62 -23.90
C LYS A 335 -3.21 29.16 -24.34
N THR A 336 -2.59 28.31 -23.55
CA THR A 336 -2.33 26.90 -23.90
C THR A 336 -3.46 25.95 -23.48
N PHE A 337 -4.48 26.45 -22.79
CA PHE A 337 -5.66 25.68 -22.41
C PHE A 337 -6.88 26.59 -22.18
N THR A 338 -8.06 25.99 -22.22
CA THR A 338 -9.35 26.62 -21.88
C THR A 338 -10.18 25.64 -21.06
N VAL A 339 -10.79 26.10 -19.98
CA VAL A 339 -11.68 25.30 -19.11
C VAL A 339 -13.13 25.70 -19.35
N PHE A 340 -14.04 24.72 -19.45
CA PHE A 340 -15.48 24.91 -19.63
C PHE A 340 -16.20 24.51 -18.34
N GLU A 341 -16.10 25.38 -17.32
CA GLU A 341 -16.62 25.10 -15.96
C GLU A 341 -18.12 24.78 -15.91
N ASN A 342 -18.92 25.32 -16.85
CA ASN A 342 -20.35 25.05 -16.97
C ASN A 342 -20.64 23.56 -17.26
N ASN A 343 -19.70 22.85 -17.85
CA ASN A 343 -19.83 21.43 -18.15
C ASN A 343 -19.43 20.51 -16.98
N ILE A 344 -19.02 21.09 -15.84
CA ILE A 344 -18.50 20.35 -14.65
C ILE A 344 -19.49 20.41 -13.48
N ASN A 345 -20.74 20.68 -13.74
CA ASN A 345 -21.82 20.83 -12.74
C ASN A 345 -22.63 19.53 -12.60
N TRP A 346 -22.03 18.44 -12.10
CA TRP A 346 -22.74 17.19 -11.78
C TRP A 346 -22.51 16.77 -10.34
#